data_a1de4fdfa925452cae42d0027a74e52c
#
_entry.id   a1de4fdfa925452cae42d0027a74e52c
#
_cell.length_a   1.000
_cell.length_b   1.000
_cell.length_c   1.000
_cell.angle_alpha   90.00
_cell.angle_beta   90.00
_cell.angle_gamma   90.00
#
_symmetry.space_group_name_H-M   'P 1'
#
loop_
_entity.id
_entity.type
_entity.pdbx_description
1 polymer ?
#
loop_
_entity_poly.entity_id
_entity_poly.type
_entity_poly.pdbx_seq_one_letter_code
_entity_poly.pdbx_strand_id
1 'polypeptide(L)'
;MSAFFSIILGMKYEKIIVGKFIDRPNRFVAEVEIDAAGAEPHMWETEHQRKMINRKSGSEKAGQIAFVHVKNTGRCRELLVPGATVWLEDFTDRMGTRKLAYSLIGIEKQTENGILKINMDSQAPNKVVREALESGKIKLEGMGKLTVIQPEKTCGNSRFDLYIEDEEGRKGYIEVKGVTLEERGTAYFPDAPTERGVKHIRELIEVCRNGMGAWLIFVVQMRNVLKMKPNDVTHRAFGDILRRAAEEGVHVHAFSCKVTEESLEICEEIPVDLT
;
A
#
# COMPACT_ATOMS: atom_id res chain seq x y z
N MET A 1 -5.42 -27.43 -28.56
CA MET A 1 -4.62 -26.20 -28.41
C MET A 1 -5.13 -25.49 -27.18
N SER A 2 -4.48 -25.71 -26.04
CA SER A 2 -4.82 -25.06 -24.75
C SER A 2 -4.17 -23.67 -24.75
N ALA A 3 -4.99 -22.63 -24.83
CA ALA A 3 -4.51 -21.28 -24.63
C ALA A 3 -4.08 -21.15 -23.15
N PHE A 4 -2.79 -21.14 -22.89
CA PHE A 4 -2.24 -20.68 -21.63
C PHE A 4 -2.57 -19.18 -21.51
N PHE A 5 -3.68 -18.86 -20.87
CA PHE A 5 -3.86 -17.54 -20.30
C PHE A 5 -2.78 -17.40 -19.22
N SER A 6 -1.73 -16.68 -19.55
CA SER A 6 -0.78 -16.18 -18.57
C SER A 6 -1.61 -15.30 -17.62
N ILE A 7 -1.97 -15.84 -16.47
CA ILE A 7 -2.58 -15.05 -15.39
C ILE A 7 -1.50 -14.05 -15.02
N ILE A 8 -1.71 -12.79 -15.40
CA ILE A 8 -0.82 -11.70 -15.05
C ILE A 8 -1.03 -11.47 -13.55
N LEU A 9 -0.18 -12.12 -12.76
CA LEU A 9 -0.12 -11.99 -11.32
C LEU A 9 0.45 -10.62 -10.99
N GLY A 10 -0.33 -9.78 -10.32
CA GLY A 10 0.10 -8.49 -9.81
C GLY A 10 -0.75 -7.32 -10.28
N MET A 11 -0.99 -6.39 -9.35
CA MET A 11 -1.65 -5.12 -9.66
C MET A 11 -0.81 -4.30 -10.63
N LYS A 12 -1.42 -3.76 -11.68
CA LYS A 12 -0.78 -2.91 -12.68
C LYS A 12 -1.32 -1.48 -12.63
N TYR A 13 -0.43 -0.55 -12.93
CA TYR A 13 -0.71 0.87 -13.18
C TYR A 13 -0.52 1.16 -14.67
N GLU A 14 -1.23 2.15 -15.18
CA GLU A 14 -1.15 2.55 -16.58
C GLU A 14 -0.59 3.97 -16.69
N LYS A 15 0.10 4.26 -17.79
CA LYS A 15 0.64 5.59 -18.10
C LYS A 15 1.41 6.21 -16.93
N ILE A 16 2.58 5.67 -16.65
CA ILE A 16 3.43 6.15 -15.57
C ILE A 16 4.32 7.29 -16.07
N ILE A 17 4.33 8.36 -15.32
CA ILE A 17 5.29 9.45 -15.47
C ILE A 17 6.14 9.57 -14.21
N VAL A 18 7.36 10.06 -14.39
CA VAL A 18 8.32 10.28 -13.31
C VAL A 18 8.37 11.76 -12.97
N GLY A 19 8.47 12.08 -11.68
CA GLY A 19 8.60 13.45 -11.23
C GLY A 19 9.51 13.58 -10.01
N LYS A 20 9.71 14.81 -9.57
CA LYS A 20 10.45 15.15 -8.35
C LYS A 20 9.48 15.72 -7.32
N PHE A 21 9.41 15.08 -6.16
CA PHE A 21 8.58 15.55 -5.05
C PHE A 21 9.08 16.93 -4.57
N ILE A 22 8.17 17.87 -4.37
CA ILE A 22 8.46 19.22 -3.86
C ILE A 22 7.95 19.37 -2.44
N ASP A 23 6.63 19.22 -2.24
CA ASP A 23 5.98 19.43 -0.96
C ASP A 23 4.67 18.64 -0.84
N ARG A 24 4.17 18.51 0.38
CA ARG A 24 2.88 17.88 0.68
C ARG A 24 2.02 18.84 1.51
N PRO A 25 1.28 19.75 0.87
CA PRO A 25 0.45 20.76 1.55
C PRO A 25 -0.59 20.16 2.51
N ASN A 26 -1.08 18.96 2.19
CA ASN A 26 -1.97 18.19 3.06
C ASN A 26 -1.86 16.69 2.77
N ARG A 27 -2.52 15.86 3.58
CA ARG A 27 -2.40 14.38 3.48
C ARG A 27 -2.91 13.77 2.17
N PHE A 28 -3.61 14.51 1.34
CA PHE A 28 -4.21 14.00 0.09
C PHE A 28 -3.58 14.58 -1.17
N VAL A 29 -2.77 15.64 -1.03
CA VAL A 29 -2.21 16.38 -2.17
C VAL A 29 -0.73 16.59 -1.98
N ALA A 30 0.04 16.34 -3.04
CA ALA A 30 1.45 16.71 -3.14
C ALA A 30 1.70 17.63 -4.34
N GLU A 31 2.76 18.42 -4.26
CA GLU A 31 3.35 19.18 -5.36
C GLU A 31 4.52 18.38 -5.92
N VAL A 32 4.52 18.15 -7.23
CA VAL A 32 5.55 17.37 -7.94
C VAL A 32 5.98 18.13 -9.19
N GLU A 33 7.27 18.25 -9.40
CA GLU A 33 7.85 18.74 -10.66
C GLU A 33 7.89 17.58 -11.65
N ILE A 34 7.24 17.75 -12.82
CA ILE A 34 7.22 16.78 -13.93
C ILE A 34 7.85 17.39 -15.16
N ASP A 35 8.51 16.57 -15.99
CA ASP A 35 9.09 17.05 -17.26
C ASP A 35 7.98 17.53 -18.20
N ALA A 36 8.14 18.72 -18.74
CA ALA A 36 7.16 19.37 -19.59
C ALA A 36 6.88 18.64 -20.93
N ALA A 37 7.70 17.67 -21.31
CA ALA A 37 7.57 16.92 -22.56
C ALA A 37 6.32 16.02 -22.66
N GLY A 38 5.56 15.85 -21.56
CA GLY A 38 4.34 15.03 -21.50
C GLY A 38 3.13 15.73 -20.88
N ALA A 39 3.25 16.98 -20.47
CA ALA A 39 2.19 17.68 -19.74
C ALA A 39 1.49 18.71 -20.62
N GLU A 40 0.29 18.37 -21.13
CA GLU A 40 -0.65 19.38 -21.66
C GLU A 40 -1.15 20.26 -20.51
N PRO A 41 -1.20 21.62 -20.66
CA PRO A 41 -1.76 22.50 -19.63
C PRO A 41 -3.25 22.18 -19.47
N HIS A 42 -3.63 21.71 -18.29
CA HIS A 42 -4.98 21.23 -18.04
C HIS A 42 -5.96 22.37 -17.79
N MET A 43 -7.07 22.36 -18.53
CA MET A 43 -8.14 23.37 -18.60
C MET A 43 -8.90 23.60 -17.26
N TRP A 44 -8.61 22.81 -16.20
CA TRP A 44 -9.27 22.87 -14.89
C TRP A 44 -8.33 23.23 -13.72
N GLU A 45 -7.09 23.66 -14.02
CA GLU A 45 -6.26 24.31 -13.01
C GLU A 45 -6.92 25.61 -12.55
N THR A 46 -7.16 25.71 -11.22
CA THR A 46 -7.74 26.95 -10.67
C THR A 46 -6.79 28.12 -10.91
N GLU A 47 -7.35 29.33 -11.05
CA GLU A 47 -6.54 30.55 -11.21
C GLU A 47 -5.51 30.72 -10.08
N HIS A 48 -5.82 30.23 -8.89
CA HIS A 48 -4.91 30.23 -7.74
C HIS A 48 -3.74 29.27 -7.94
N GLN A 49 -3.96 28.08 -8.48
CA GLN A 49 -2.93 27.10 -8.82
C GLN A 49 -2.01 27.63 -9.93
N ARG A 50 -2.56 28.24 -10.97
CA ARG A 50 -1.79 28.91 -12.04
C ARG A 50 -0.89 30.03 -11.51
N LYS A 51 -1.37 30.85 -10.56
CA LYS A 51 -0.57 31.92 -9.93
C LYS A 51 0.57 31.36 -9.08
N MET A 52 0.38 30.23 -8.42
CA MET A 52 1.45 29.56 -7.65
C MET A 52 2.53 28.96 -8.57
N ILE A 53 2.12 28.27 -9.65
CA ILE A 53 3.00 27.68 -10.66
C ILE A 53 3.91 28.78 -11.28
N ASN A 54 3.34 29.88 -11.72
CA ASN A 54 4.08 30.99 -12.34
C ASN A 54 5.04 31.75 -11.38
N ARG A 55 4.86 31.67 -10.06
CA ARG A 55 5.77 32.29 -9.10
C ARG A 55 7.02 31.46 -8.81
N LYS A 56 6.98 30.14 -9.02
CA LYS A 56 8.10 29.23 -8.74
C LYS A 56 8.97 28.91 -9.98
N SER A 57 8.46 29.10 -11.19
CA SER A 57 9.18 28.84 -12.45
C SER A 57 10.05 30.03 -12.86
N GLY A 58 11.22 30.15 -12.25
CA GLY A 58 12.20 31.23 -12.51
C GLY A 58 13.29 30.90 -13.53
N SER A 59 13.24 29.77 -14.27
CA SER A 59 14.25 29.41 -15.29
C SER A 59 13.63 28.72 -16.49
N GLU A 60 14.15 28.98 -17.69
CA GLU A 60 13.71 28.45 -19.00
C GLU A 60 13.83 26.90 -19.15
N LYS A 61 14.19 26.16 -18.10
CA LYS A 61 14.28 24.69 -18.02
C LYS A 61 13.61 24.09 -16.81
N ALA A 62 12.75 24.85 -16.10
CA ALA A 62 12.00 24.30 -14.96
C ALA A 62 10.88 23.39 -15.49
N GLY A 63 10.78 22.17 -14.94
CA GLY A 63 9.66 21.28 -15.20
C GLY A 63 8.35 21.91 -14.73
N GLN A 64 7.23 21.41 -15.24
CA GLN A 64 5.91 21.86 -14.82
C GLN A 64 5.59 21.35 -13.41
N ILE A 65 5.11 22.24 -12.51
CA ILE A 65 4.62 21.81 -11.20
C ILE A 65 3.19 21.31 -11.33
N ALA A 66 2.97 20.04 -10.93
CA ALA A 66 1.67 19.41 -10.90
C ALA A 66 1.21 19.17 -9.45
N PHE A 67 -0.09 19.39 -9.19
CA PHE A 67 -0.75 18.92 -7.97
C PHE A 67 -1.24 17.49 -8.19
N VAL A 68 -0.80 16.57 -7.33
CA VAL A 68 -1.05 15.15 -7.48
C VAL A 68 -1.81 14.60 -6.27
N HIS A 69 -2.71 13.64 -6.52
CA HIS A 69 -3.39 12.93 -5.43
C HIS A 69 -2.44 11.96 -4.74
N VAL A 70 -2.32 12.06 -3.41
CA VAL A 70 -1.58 11.11 -2.59
C VAL A 70 -2.55 10.05 -2.07
N LYS A 71 -2.48 8.85 -2.61
CA LYS A 71 -3.35 7.73 -2.21
C LYS A 71 -3.03 7.19 -0.80
N ASN A 72 -1.83 7.46 -0.27
CA ASN A 72 -1.43 7.05 1.07
C ASN A 72 -1.74 8.14 2.09
N THR A 73 -2.60 7.83 3.07
CA THR A 73 -2.97 8.76 4.15
C THR A 73 -2.00 8.77 5.33
N GLY A 74 -1.02 7.85 5.36
CA GLY A 74 0.09 7.81 6.31
C GLY A 74 0.95 9.07 6.23
N ARG A 75 1.78 9.29 7.23
CA ARG A 75 2.65 10.48 7.26
C ARG A 75 3.75 10.41 6.22
N CYS A 76 4.40 9.24 6.08
CA CYS A 76 5.46 8.95 5.11
C CYS A 76 6.51 10.07 5.00
N ARG A 77 6.86 10.72 6.13
CA ARG A 77 7.77 11.88 6.15
C ARG A 77 9.19 11.50 5.75
N GLU A 78 9.58 10.30 6.09
CA GLU A 78 10.89 9.70 5.76
C GLU A 78 11.04 9.39 4.27
N LEU A 79 9.93 9.32 3.55
CA LEU A 79 9.88 9.04 2.11
C LEU A 79 9.67 10.32 1.30
N LEU A 80 8.65 11.10 1.67
CA LEU A 80 8.24 12.30 0.95
C LEU A 80 9.14 13.48 1.33
N VAL A 81 10.40 13.41 0.89
CA VAL A 81 11.42 14.45 1.07
C VAL A 81 11.62 15.23 -0.23
N PRO A 82 11.82 16.56 -0.21
CA PRO A 82 12.04 17.36 -1.42
C PRO A 82 13.16 16.80 -2.30
N GLY A 83 12.89 16.68 -3.60
CA GLY A 83 13.81 16.10 -4.59
C GLY A 83 13.73 14.58 -4.74
N ALA A 84 12.95 13.85 -3.92
CA ALA A 84 12.76 12.41 -4.10
C ALA A 84 12.10 12.11 -5.46
N THR A 85 12.58 11.05 -6.13
CA THR A 85 11.95 10.56 -7.36
C THR A 85 10.64 9.89 -7.01
N VAL A 86 9.55 10.30 -7.66
CA VAL A 86 8.21 9.74 -7.47
C VAL A 86 7.63 9.26 -8.78
N TRP A 87 6.76 8.24 -8.73
CA TRP A 87 6.02 7.72 -9.87
C TRP A 87 4.57 8.11 -9.73
N LEU A 88 4.03 8.63 -10.81
CA LEU A 88 2.67 9.13 -10.91
C LEU A 88 1.92 8.33 -11.97
N GLU A 89 0.76 7.82 -11.62
CA GLU A 89 -0.19 7.31 -12.60
C GLU A 89 -0.96 8.47 -13.22
N ASP A 90 -0.90 8.58 -14.54
CA ASP A 90 -1.53 9.63 -15.34
C ASP A 90 -2.97 9.24 -15.73
N PHE A 91 -3.92 10.09 -15.38
CA PHE A 91 -5.35 9.94 -15.67
C PHE A 91 -5.87 11.02 -16.62
N THR A 92 -5.01 11.75 -17.32
CA THR A 92 -5.40 12.88 -18.16
C THR A 92 -6.46 12.53 -19.21
N ASP A 93 -6.39 11.33 -19.79
CA ASP A 93 -7.34 10.82 -20.78
C ASP A 93 -8.54 10.07 -20.18
N ARG A 94 -8.57 9.86 -18.86
CA ARG A 94 -9.61 9.10 -18.13
C ARG A 94 -10.02 9.75 -16.80
N MET A 95 -10.14 11.07 -16.81
CA MET A 95 -10.44 11.88 -15.61
C MET A 95 -11.72 11.47 -14.88
N GLY A 96 -12.80 11.21 -15.60
CA GLY A 96 -14.10 10.93 -14.98
C GLY A 96 -14.49 12.03 -13.98
N THR A 97 -14.73 11.66 -12.72
CA THR A 97 -15.05 12.57 -11.59
C THR A 97 -13.82 13.04 -10.82
N ARG A 98 -12.60 12.69 -11.26
CA ARG A 98 -11.36 13.05 -10.56
C ARG A 98 -11.10 14.56 -10.63
N LYS A 99 -10.59 15.11 -9.52
CA LYS A 99 -10.17 16.52 -9.42
C LYS A 99 -8.69 16.74 -9.78
N LEU A 100 -7.88 15.70 -9.72
CA LEU A 100 -6.45 15.73 -10.02
C LEU A 100 -6.12 14.65 -11.05
N ALA A 101 -5.36 15.04 -12.06
CA ALA A 101 -5.00 14.17 -13.18
C ALA A 101 -4.02 13.07 -12.79
N TYR A 102 -3.21 13.32 -11.79
CA TYR A 102 -2.14 12.42 -11.39
C TYR A 102 -2.38 11.82 -10.00
N SER A 103 -1.94 10.57 -9.81
CA SER A 103 -1.89 9.94 -8.49
C SER A 103 -0.46 9.47 -8.20
N LEU A 104 0.08 9.88 -7.07
CA LEU A 104 1.36 9.37 -6.57
C LEU A 104 1.17 7.92 -6.13
N ILE A 105 1.88 7.00 -6.82
CA ILE A 105 1.78 5.55 -6.62
C ILE A 105 3.06 4.93 -6.10
N GLY A 106 4.20 5.59 -6.24
CA GLY A 106 5.48 5.05 -5.78
C GLY A 106 6.55 6.11 -5.60
N ILE A 107 7.62 5.72 -4.92
CA ILE A 107 8.75 6.58 -4.58
C ILE A 107 10.04 5.77 -4.53
N GLU A 108 11.16 6.43 -4.81
CA GLU A 108 12.51 5.92 -4.68
C GLU A 108 13.15 6.48 -3.40
N LYS A 109 13.52 5.59 -2.48
CA LYS A 109 14.28 5.90 -1.28
C LYS A 109 15.75 5.55 -1.51
N GLN A 110 16.65 6.51 -1.27
CA GLN A 110 18.08 6.21 -1.24
C GLN A 110 18.43 5.49 0.06
N THR A 111 19.12 4.37 -0.04
CA THR A 111 19.61 3.58 1.10
C THR A 111 21.11 3.31 0.94
N GLU A 112 21.76 2.80 1.98
CA GLU A 112 23.17 2.38 1.91
C GLU A 112 23.41 1.26 0.87
N ASN A 113 22.36 0.48 0.55
CA ASN A 113 22.39 -0.63 -0.39
C ASN A 113 21.89 -0.26 -1.81
N GLY A 114 21.68 1.05 -2.07
CA GLY A 114 21.18 1.56 -3.35
C GLY A 114 19.74 2.06 -3.25
N ILE A 115 19.08 2.10 -4.41
CA ILE A 115 17.71 2.62 -4.52
C ILE A 115 16.71 1.55 -4.10
N LEU A 116 15.88 1.88 -3.10
CA LEU A 116 14.74 1.08 -2.70
C LEU A 116 13.46 1.65 -3.32
N LYS A 117 12.78 0.84 -4.14
CA LYS A 117 11.50 1.17 -4.75
C LYS A 117 10.37 0.81 -3.81
N ILE A 118 9.53 1.79 -3.48
CA ILE A 118 8.43 1.64 -2.53
C ILE A 118 7.12 2.03 -3.20
N ASN A 119 6.14 1.12 -3.22
CA ASN A 119 4.80 1.44 -3.65
C ASN A 119 4.07 2.22 -2.55
N MET A 120 3.39 3.31 -2.93
CA MET A 120 2.72 4.23 -2.01
C MET A 120 1.18 4.15 -2.08
N ASP A 121 0.63 3.27 -2.92
CA ASP A 121 -0.82 3.12 -3.06
C ASP A 121 -1.39 2.30 -1.89
N SER A 122 -2.12 2.95 -0.99
CA SER A 122 -2.75 2.29 0.17
C SER A 122 -3.90 1.34 -0.17
N GLN A 123 -4.37 1.32 -1.42
CA GLN A 123 -5.39 0.39 -1.90
C GLN A 123 -4.77 -0.86 -2.56
N ALA A 124 -3.51 -0.80 -2.93
CA ALA A 124 -2.81 -1.90 -3.59
C ALA A 124 -2.67 -3.15 -2.71
N PRO A 125 -2.41 -3.06 -1.38
CA PRO A 125 -2.27 -4.22 -0.51
C PRO A 125 -3.44 -5.20 -0.58
N ASN A 126 -4.68 -4.72 -0.49
CA ASN A 126 -5.86 -5.58 -0.54
C ASN A 126 -5.99 -6.30 -1.88
N LYS A 127 -5.67 -5.63 -2.98
CA LYS A 127 -5.69 -6.22 -4.33
C LYS A 127 -4.66 -7.33 -4.48
N VAL A 128 -3.39 -7.06 -4.13
CA VAL A 128 -2.32 -8.04 -4.32
C VAL A 128 -2.46 -9.25 -3.40
N VAL A 129 -2.99 -9.10 -2.17
CA VAL A 129 -3.33 -10.23 -1.30
C VAL A 129 -4.43 -11.08 -1.94
N ARG A 130 -5.51 -10.46 -2.41
CA ARG A 130 -6.59 -11.18 -3.08
C ARG A 130 -6.08 -11.95 -4.30
N GLU A 131 -5.31 -11.33 -5.18
CA GLU A 131 -4.72 -11.98 -6.36
C GLU A 131 -3.79 -13.14 -5.98
N ALA A 132 -2.99 -12.98 -4.90
CA ALA A 132 -2.10 -14.01 -4.40
C ALA A 132 -2.86 -15.21 -3.78
N LEU A 133 -4.01 -14.98 -3.15
CA LEU A 133 -4.90 -16.04 -2.66
C LEU A 133 -5.59 -16.77 -3.82
N GLU A 134 -6.16 -16.03 -4.78
CA GLU A 134 -6.84 -16.58 -5.95
C GLU A 134 -5.91 -17.46 -6.80
N SER A 135 -4.63 -17.09 -6.89
CA SER A 135 -3.61 -17.85 -7.62
C SER A 135 -2.97 -18.99 -6.82
N GLY A 136 -3.26 -19.08 -5.51
CA GLY A 136 -2.64 -20.06 -4.61
C GLY A 136 -1.18 -19.76 -4.24
N LYS A 137 -0.69 -18.53 -4.51
CA LYS A 137 0.63 -18.06 -4.11
C LYS A 137 0.73 -17.88 -2.61
N ILE A 138 -0.33 -17.36 -1.97
CA ILE A 138 -0.50 -17.38 -0.51
C ILE A 138 -1.36 -18.59 -0.16
N LYS A 139 -0.85 -19.41 0.76
CA LYS A 139 -1.58 -20.50 1.39
C LYS A 139 -1.80 -20.16 2.85
N LEU A 140 -3.04 -20.28 3.30
CA LEU A 140 -3.40 -19.97 4.68
C LEU A 140 -3.41 -21.23 5.53
N GLU A 141 -2.71 -21.17 6.65
CA GLU A 141 -2.66 -22.30 7.60
C GLU A 141 -4.08 -22.66 8.08
N GLY A 142 -4.37 -23.97 8.15
CA GLY A 142 -5.68 -24.47 8.54
C GLY A 142 -6.77 -24.42 7.48
N MET A 143 -6.51 -23.84 6.28
CA MET A 143 -7.45 -23.77 5.16
C MET A 143 -7.07 -24.74 4.04
N GLY A 144 -8.09 -25.30 3.40
CA GLY A 144 -7.97 -26.04 2.15
C GLY A 144 -8.01 -25.09 0.93
N LYS A 145 -8.46 -25.63 -0.21
CA LYS A 145 -8.64 -24.83 -1.41
C LYS A 145 -9.76 -23.83 -1.21
N LEU A 146 -9.46 -22.54 -1.36
CA LEU A 146 -10.46 -21.47 -1.24
C LEU A 146 -11.49 -21.55 -2.38
N THR A 147 -12.75 -21.49 -2.01
CA THR A 147 -13.91 -21.48 -2.91
C THR A 147 -14.60 -20.12 -2.94
N VAL A 148 -14.45 -19.35 -1.86
CA VAL A 148 -14.96 -17.97 -1.74
C VAL A 148 -13.84 -17.04 -1.27
N ILE A 149 -13.66 -15.91 -1.96
CA ILE A 149 -12.83 -14.79 -1.55
C ILE A 149 -13.65 -13.53 -1.78
N GLN A 150 -14.23 -12.99 -0.72
CA GLN A 150 -15.14 -11.84 -0.78
C GLN A 150 -14.51 -10.63 -0.11
N PRO A 151 -14.30 -9.50 -0.83
CA PRO A 151 -13.81 -8.27 -0.23
C PRO A 151 -14.87 -7.60 0.65
N GLU A 152 -14.38 -6.86 1.63
CA GLU A 152 -15.17 -5.94 2.48
C GLU A 152 -16.37 -6.58 3.17
N LYS A 153 -16.15 -7.68 3.91
CA LYS A 153 -17.21 -8.39 4.64
C LYS A 153 -17.30 -7.91 6.09
N THR A 154 -18.51 -7.54 6.49
CA THR A 154 -18.80 -7.19 7.89
C THR A 154 -18.87 -8.45 8.78
N CYS A 155 -18.21 -8.39 9.94
CA CYS A 155 -18.32 -9.33 11.04
C CYS A 155 -18.40 -8.54 12.34
N GLY A 156 -19.46 -8.71 13.11
CA GLY A 156 -19.69 -7.91 14.31
C GLY A 156 -19.72 -6.40 14.00
N ASN A 157 -18.84 -5.66 14.66
CA ASN A 157 -18.76 -4.20 14.54
C ASN A 157 -17.65 -3.73 13.57
N SER A 158 -16.95 -4.65 12.88
CA SER A 158 -15.94 -4.32 11.87
C SER A 158 -16.25 -4.88 10.51
N ARG A 159 -15.72 -4.18 9.51
CA ARG A 159 -15.66 -4.63 8.13
C ARG A 159 -14.21 -4.99 7.83
N PHE A 160 -13.96 -6.29 7.69
CA PHE A 160 -12.66 -6.83 7.34
C PHE A 160 -12.38 -6.73 5.85
N ASP A 161 -11.10 -6.70 5.48
CA ASP A 161 -10.68 -6.52 4.09
C ASP A 161 -11.09 -7.70 3.21
N LEU A 162 -10.99 -8.95 3.72
CA LEU A 162 -11.43 -10.15 3.01
C LEU A 162 -12.14 -11.13 3.95
N TYR A 163 -13.17 -11.78 3.42
CA TYR A 163 -13.78 -13.00 3.94
C TYR A 163 -13.45 -14.15 3.00
N ILE A 164 -13.15 -15.31 3.58
CA ILE A 164 -12.80 -16.52 2.84
C ILE A 164 -13.60 -17.72 3.32
N GLU A 165 -13.83 -18.66 2.37
CA GLU A 165 -14.38 -19.98 2.67
C GLU A 165 -13.66 -21.01 1.78
N ASP A 166 -13.36 -22.18 2.33
CA ASP A 166 -12.72 -23.26 1.58
C ASP A 166 -13.71 -24.36 1.15
N GLU A 167 -13.19 -25.36 0.46
CA GLU A 167 -13.96 -26.48 -0.05
C GLU A 167 -14.58 -27.39 1.03
N GLU A 168 -14.08 -27.30 2.28
CA GLU A 168 -14.60 -28.02 3.45
C GLU A 168 -15.61 -27.16 4.24
N GLY A 169 -15.89 -25.94 3.78
CA GLY A 169 -16.81 -24.99 4.43
C GLY A 169 -16.22 -24.28 5.66
N ARG A 170 -14.91 -24.35 5.87
CA ARG A 170 -14.22 -23.57 6.91
C ARG A 170 -14.20 -22.11 6.47
N LYS A 171 -14.45 -21.23 7.44
CA LYS A 171 -14.64 -19.78 7.22
C LYS A 171 -13.58 -18.99 7.96
N GLY A 172 -13.25 -17.81 7.42
CA GLY A 172 -12.35 -16.92 8.10
C GLY A 172 -12.31 -15.52 7.54
N TYR A 173 -11.61 -14.66 8.26
CA TYR A 173 -11.47 -13.25 7.96
C TYR A 173 -10.00 -12.85 7.90
N ILE A 174 -9.70 -11.96 6.97
CA ILE A 174 -8.35 -11.43 6.77
C ILE A 174 -8.41 -9.91 6.88
N GLU A 175 -7.54 -9.35 7.70
CA GLU A 175 -7.22 -7.93 7.73
C GLU A 175 -5.87 -7.71 7.07
N VAL A 176 -5.77 -6.76 6.16
CA VAL A 176 -4.56 -6.44 5.40
C VAL A 176 -4.01 -5.09 5.85
N LYS A 177 -2.69 -5.02 6.04
CA LYS A 177 -1.98 -3.78 6.38
C LYS A 177 -0.85 -3.52 5.39
N GLY A 178 -0.92 -2.41 4.65
CA GLY A 178 0.19 -1.94 3.83
C GLY A 178 1.30 -1.36 4.70
N VAL A 179 2.55 -1.71 4.41
CA VAL A 179 3.74 -1.27 5.16
C VAL A 179 4.70 -0.60 4.19
N THR A 180 5.02 0.67 4.48
CA THR A 180 5.94 1.48 3.69
C THR A 180 7.13 2.01 4.51
N LEU A 181 7.05 1.92 5.86
CA LEU A 181 8.16 2.32 6.74
C LEU A 181 9.21 1.23 6.79
N GLU A 182 10.42 1.57 6.41
CA GLU A 182 11.59 0.68 6.46
C GLU A 182 12.79 1.41 7.03
N GLU A 183 13.53 0.74 7.91
CA GLU A 183 14.82 1.19 8.43
C GLU A 183 15.80 0.01 8.46
N ARG A 184 16.92 0.16 7.73
CA ARG A 184 18.04 -0.81 7.69
C ARG A 184 17.61 -2.26 7.46
N GLY A 185 16.72 -2.49 6.48
CA GLY A 185 16.22 -3.82 6.12
C GLY A 185 15.14 -4.37 7.03
N THR A 186 14.61 -3.58 7.96
CA THR A 186 13.47 -3.95 8.80
C THR A 186 12.26 -3.08 8.45
N ALA A 187 11.12 -3.72 8.15
CA ALA A 187 9.86 -3.02 7.98
C ALA A 187 9.18 -2.82 9.33
N TYR A 188 8.53 -1.68 9.52
CA TYR A 188 7.83 -1.34 10.76
C TYR A 188 6.39 -0.92 10.50
N PHE A 189 5.49 -1.35 11.39
CA PHE A 189 4.09 -0.92 11.38
C PHE A 189 3.59 -0.68 12.81
N PRO A 190 2.86 0.42 13.09
CA PRO A 190 2.42 1.46 12.15
C PRO A 190 3.45 2.60 11.97
N ASP A 191 3.27 3.40 10.91
CA ASP A 191 4.02 4.64 10.69
C ASP A 191 3.48 5.84 11.50
N ALA A 192 2.25 5.71 12.00
CA ALA A 192 1.58 6.67 12.88
C ALA A 192 0.63 5.94 13.85
N PRO A 193 0.29 6.53 15.02
CA PRO A 193 -0.68 5.92 15.94
C PRO A 193 -2.00 5.56 15.25
N THR A 194 -2.50 4.32 15.48
CA THR A 194 -3.67 3.76 14.80
C THR A 194 -4.62 3.04 15.77
N GLU A 195 -5.54 3.75 16.39
CA GLU A 195 -6.58 3.16 17.26
C GLU A 195 -7.49 2.22 16.47
N ARG A 196 -7.77 2.57 15.21
CA ARG A 196 -8.54 1.69 14.32
C ARG A 196 -7.81 0.36 14.09
N GLY A 197 -6.48 0.37 13.95
CA GLY A 197 -5.69 -0.85 13.82
C GLY A 197 -5.81 -1.73 15.05
N VAL A 198 -5.69 -1.15 16.25
CA VAL A 198 -5.87 -1.86 17.54
C VAL A 198 -7.27 -2.47 17.62
N LYS A 199 -8.32 -1.72 17.25
CA LYS A 199 -9.71 -2.22 17.23
C LYS A 199 -9.86 -3.43 16.31
N HIS A 200 -9.37 -3.35 15.07
CA HIS A 200 -9.48 -4.44 14.09
C HIS A 200 -8.78 -5.71 14.58
N ILE A 201 -7.60 -5.60 15.25
CA ILE A 201 -6.92 -6.78 15.79
C ILE A 201 -7.70 -7.40 16.94
N ARG A 202 -8.30 -6.60 17.84
CA ARG A 202 -9.18 -7.14 18.90
C ARG A 202 -10.35 -7.93 18.31
N GLU A 203 -10.93 -7.46 17.23
CA GLU A 203 -12.04 -8.15 16.57
C GLU A 203 -11.58 -9.41 15.81
N LEU A 204 -10.35 -9.47 15.29
CA LEU A 204 -9.77 -10.72 14.78
C LEU A 204 -9.61 -11.77 15.90
N ILE A 205 -9.22 -11.37 17.11
CA ILE A 205 -9.18 -12.26 18.28
C ILE A 205 -10.57 -12.84 18.54
N GLU A 206 -11.62 -12.01 18.51
CA GLU A 206 -12.99 -12.49 18.69
C GLU A 206 -13.44 -13.44 17.56
N VAL A 207 -12.98 -13.23 16.34
CA VAL A 207 -13.21 -14.18 15.22
C VAL A 207 -12.62 -15.55 15.55
N CYS A 208 -11.36 -15.61 16.02
CA CYS A 208 -10.73 -16.86 16.46
C CYS A 208 -11.50 -17.53 17.60
N ARG A 209 -11.88 -16.79 18.62
CA ARG A 209 -12.65 -17.29 19.77
C ARG A 209 -13.99 -17.90 19.39
N ASN A 210 -14.58 -17.43 18.29
CA ASN A 210 -15.82 -17.97 17.71
C ASN A 210 -15.57 -19.17 16.77
N GLY A 211 -14.36 -19.73 16.73
CA GLY A 211 -14.03 -20.93 15.97
C GLY A 211 -13.85 -20.70 14.46
N MET A 212 -13.68 -19.45 14.02
CA MET A 212 -13.37 -19.12 12.64
C MET A 212 -11.87 -18.80 12.49
N GLY A 213 -11.33 -18.99 11.29
CA GLY A 213 -9.96 -18.60 10.98
C GLY A 213 -9.81 -17.06 10.96
N ALA A 214 -8.66 -16.58 11.44
CA ALA A 214 -8.35 -15.16 11.42
C ALA A 214 -6.89 -14.93 11.04
N TRP A 215 -6.67 -14.04 10.06
CA TRP A 215 -5.34 -13.70 9.57
C TRP A 215 -5.14 -12.20 9.55
N LEU A 216 -3.96 -11.77 9.98
CA LEU A 216 -3.45 -10.43 9.77
C LEU A 216 -2.28 -10.50 8.80
N ILE A 217 -2.42 -9.87 7.64
CA ILE A 217 -1.41 -9.91 6.57
C ILE A 217 -0.81 -8.54 6.39
N PHE A 218 0.48 -8.42 6.69
CA PHE A 218 1.27 -7.24 6.37
C PHE A 218 1.82 -7.36 4.95
N VAL A 219 1.48 -6.41 4.10
CA VAL A 219 2.03 -6.26 2.75
C VAL A 219 3.14 -5.23 2.80
N VAL A 220 4.37 -5.67 2.83
CA VAL A 220 5.56 -4.81 2.79
C VAL A 220 5.76 -4.36 1.35
N GLN A 221 5.35 -3.13 1.05
CA GLN A 221 5.24 -2.58 -0.30
C GLN A 221 6.60 -2.24 -0.93
N MET A 222 7.60 -3.08 -0.65
CA MET A 222 8.97 -2.98 -1.15
C MET A 222 9.65 -4.35 -1.11
N ARG A 223 10.82 -4.45 -1.76
CA ARG A 223 11.68 -5.64 -1.76
C ARG A 223 12.89 -5.47 -0.83
N ASN A 224 13.65 -6.55 -0.65
CA ASN A 224 14.90 -6.57 0.11
C ASN A 224 14.74 -6.17 1.60
N VAL A 225 13.60 -6.53 2.18
CA VAL A 225 13.34 -6.39 3.61
C VAL A 225 13.51 -7.76 4.27
N LEU A 226 14.25 -7.80 5.37
CA LEU A 226 14.63 -9.05 6.05
C LEU A 226 13.56 -9.54 7.01
N LYS A 227 12.81 -8.62 7.62
CA LYS A 227 11.76 -8.91 8.59
C LYS A 227 10.82 -7.72 8.79
N MET A 228 9.68 -7.99 9.41
CA MET A 228 8.71 -6.99 9.84
C MET A 228 8.62 -6.99 11.37
N LYS A 229 8.50 -5.80 11.98
CA LYS A 229 8.30 -5.62 13.43
C LYS A 229 7.16 -4.65 13.74
N PRO A 230 6.44 -4.83 14.87
CA PRO A 230 5.59 -3.78 15.41
C PRO A 230 6.44 -2.54 15.78
N ASN A 231 5.91 -1.37 15.47
CA ASN A 231 6.57 -0.11 15.82
C ASN A 231 6.09 0.38 17.20
N ASP A 232 6.65 -0.23 18.24
CA ASP A 232 6.29 0.09 19.63
C ASP A 232 6.63 1.51 20.02
N VAL A 233 7.64 2.12 19.38
CA VAL A 233 8.01 3.53 19.58
C VAL A 233 6.89 4.46 19.12
N THR A 234 6.26 4.12 17.99
CA THR A 234 5.16 4.92 17.43
C THR A 234 3.83 4.62 18.12
N HIS A 235 3.53 3.33 18.40
CA HIS A 235 2.26 2.93 19.02
C HIS A 235 2.38 1.61 19.77
N ARG A 236 2.80 1.68 21.04
CA ARG A 236 2.99 0.49 21.87
C ARG A 236 1.73 -0.38 21.99
N ALA A 237 0.55 0.25 22.14
CA ALA A 237 -0.70 -0.49 22.25
C ALA A 237 -1.00 -1.35 21.02
N PHE A 238 -0.49 -0.96 19.83
CA PHE A 238 -0.60 -1.80 18.63
C PHE A 238 0.30 -3.03 18.74
N GLY A 239 1.56 -2.89 19.18
CA GLY A 239 2.46 -4.01 19.37
C GLY A 239 1.96 -4.98 20.44
N ASP A 240 1.45 -4.45 21.56
CA ASP A 240 0.92 -5.28 22.65
C ASP A 240 -0.29 -6.11 22.18
N ILE A 241 -1.24 -5.51 21.45
CA ILE A 241 -2.40 -6.26 20.93
C ILE A 241 -2.02 -7.22 19.81
N LEU A 242 -0.99 -6.92 19.01
CA LEU A 242 -0.49 -7.82 17.97
C LEU A 242 0.11 -9.09 18.56
N ARG A 243 0.95 -8.95 19.60
CA ARG A 243 1.51 -10.11 20.34
C ARG A 243 0.42 -10.97 20.94
N ARG A 244 -0.53 -10.33 21.62
CA ARG A 244 -1.69 -11.02 22.17
C ARG A 244 -2.51 -11.74 21.10
N ALA A 245 -2.70 -11.14 19.92
CA ALA A 245 -3.44 -11.78 18.83
C ALA A 245 -2.77 -13.06 18.36
N ALA A 246 -1.44 -13.07 18.22
CA ALA A 246 -0.68 -14.26 17.88
C ALA A 246 -0.81 -15.37 18.96
N GLU A 247 -0.78 -15.00 20.24
CA GLU A 247 -1.01 -15.96 21.37
C GLU A 247 -2.43 -16.52 21.37
N GLU A 248 -3.41 -15.76 20.90
CA GLU A 248 -4.83 -16.15 20.85
C GLU A 248 -5.22 -16.84 19.52
N GLY A 249 -4.24 -17.17 18.68
CA GLY A 249 -4.46 -17.97 17.46
C GLY A 249 -4.74 -17.19 16.19
N VAL A 250 -4.57 -15.87 16.18
CA VAL A 250 -4.56 -15.09 14.93
C VAL A 250 -3.27 -15.35 14.19
N HIS A 251 -3.35 -15.83 12.96
CA HIS A 251 -2.19 -16.04 12.11
C HIS A 251 -1.65 -14.70 11.61
N VAL A 252 -0.39 -14.40 11.90
CA VAL A 252 0.24 -13.12 11.54
C VAL A 252 1.32 -13.38 10.50
N HIS A 253 1.13 -12.83 9.29
CA HIS A 253 2.05 -12.99 8.17
C HIS A 253 2.54 -11.65 7.66
N ALA A 254 3.72 -11.63 7.08
CA ALA A 254 4.25 -10.49 6.34
C ALA A 254 4.81 -10.97 5.00
N PHE A 255 4.48 -10.26 3.93
CA PHE A 255 4.97 -10.56 2.59
C PHE A 255 5.66 -9.34 2.01
N SER A 256 6.89 -9.52 1.50
CA SER A 256 7.57 -8.53 0.68
C SER A 256 6.95 -8.47 -0.72
N CYS A 257 7.16 -7.37 -1.42
CA CYS A 257 6.63 -7.17 -2.76
C CYS A 257 7.73 -6.91 -3.78
N LYS A 258 7.55 -7.45 -4.98
CA LYS A 258 8.23 -6.94 -6.16
C LYS A 258 7.55 -5.66 -6.59
N VAL A 259 8.31 -4.57 -6.64
CA VAL A 259 7.83 -3.23 -7.00
C VAL A 259 8.53 -2.77 -8.26
N THR A 260 7.77 -2.40 -9.26
CA THR A 260 8.22 -1.66 -10.44
C THR A 260 7.42 -0.37 -10.54
N GLU A 261 7.78 0.51 -11.47
CA GLU A 261 7.01 1.72 -11.74
C GLU A 261 5.56 1.40 -12.11
N GLU A 262 5.33 0.26 -12.78
CA GLU A 262 4.03 -0.13 -13.35
C GLU A 262 3.30 -1.20 -12.55
N SER A 263 3.90 -1.79 -11.51
CA SER A 263 3.30 -2.95 -10.85
C SER A 263 3.70 -3.14 -9.40
N LEU A 264 2.80 -3.79 -8.66
CA LEU A 264 3.03 -4.36 -7.34
C LEU A 264 2.60 -5.82 -7.35
N GLU A 265 3.46 -6.72 -6.85
CA GLU A 265 3.19 -8.16 -6.76
C GLU A 265 3.74 -8.72 -5.46
N ILE A 266 2.97 -9.56 -4.74
CA ILE A 266 3.48 -10.35 -3.61
C ILE A 266 4.68 -11.19 -4.07
N CYS A 267 5.78 -11.16 -3.30
CA CYS A 267 7.00 -11.86 -3.66
C CYS A 267 7.23 -13.06 -2.73
N GLU A 268 7.66 -12.80 -1.53
CA GLU A 268 8.04 -13.83 -0.55
C GLU A 268 7.52 -13.50 0.84
N GLU A 269 7.26 -14.53 1.62
CA GLU A 269 6.98 -14.37 3.03
C GLU A 269 8.25 -14.02 3.80
N ILE A 270 8.17 -13.06 4.70
CA ILE A 270 9.27 -12.62 5.56
C ILE A 270 8.88 -12.78 7.02
N PRO A 271 9.86 -13.03 7.93
CA PRO A 271 9.58 -13.21 9.35
C PRO A 271 8.90 -11.99 9.98
N VAL A 272 7.90 -12.24 10.83
CA VAL A 272 7.33 -11.24 11.73
C VAL A 272 7.99 -11.42 13.11
N ASP A 273 8.82 -10.45 13.49
CA ASP A 273 9.55 -10.45 14.76
C ASP A 273 8.71 -9.69 15.80
N LEU A 274 8.06 -10.43 16.67
CA LEU A 274 7.19 -9.91 17.74
C LEU A 274 7.93 -9.67 19.09
N THR A 275 9.25 -9.82 19.10
CA THR A 275 10.06 -9.58 20.32
C THR A 275 10.22 -8.09 20.61
#